data_d245aa39a7619b68f5913e99bf9e3062
#
_entry.id   d245aa39a7619b68f5913e99bf9e3062
#
_cell.length_a   1.000
_cell.length_b   1.000
_cell.length_c   1.000
_cell.angle_alpha   90.00
_cell.angle_beta   90.00
_cell.angle_gamma   90.00
#
_symmetry.space_group_name_H-M   'P 1'
#
loop_
_entity.id
_entity.type
_entity.pdbx_description
1 polymer ?
#
loop_
_entity_poly.entity_id
_entity_poly.type
_entity_poly.pdbx_seq_one_letter_code
_entity_poly.pdbx_strand_id
1 'polypeptide(L)'
;GCIGVLPLRCGGPLRDISNVAPQQVGGYVTADLKAFATKPPALFGPSAVSPCKEAENAEDAAEYVPDMLSQLFSKELEYMARPEYMTTQIELNARMRSILIDWLVEIHADYRMKPDTLFLAVNLIDRYLSRKSVQQSRLQLIGIVALLAASKFEELHPPKVSSLVDITDNAYTKAEFLRTECTFLAALGFEVMSPTCVHFFHYFQRLNGCDAFQLALTQYILELSLLDTRMLRHEPSRVAAAALLLSNELTGRTHTWPREMAVESRHSGPALGGVVGELRALLEAAPRSSLQAARKKYSKDEHLAVAKAFPRTQ
;
A
#
# COMPACT_ATOMS: atom_id res chain seq x y z
N GLY A 1 -29.20 -3.53 9.14
CA GLY A 1 -28.96 -2.61 8.04
C GLY A 1 -27.68 -3.01 7.35
N CYS A 2 -27.79 -3.56 6.15
CA CYS A 2 -26.65 -4.01 5.36
C CYS A 2 -25.80 -2.79 4.96
N ILE A 3 -24.51 -2.84 5.25
CA ILE A 3 -23.50 -1.99 4.59
C ILE A 3 -23.63 -2.32 3.11
N GLY A 4 -23.98 -1.34 2.29
CA GLY A 4 -24.04 -1.52 0.84
C GLY A 4 -22.65 -1.93 0.34
N VAL A 5 -22.50 -3.21 0.06
CA VAL A 5 -21.33 -3.75 -0.61
C VAL A 5 -21.31 -3.09 -1.98
N LEU A 6 -20.30 -2.26 -2.23
CA LEU A 6 -20.01 -1.80 -3.58
C LEU A 6 -19.79 -3.06 -4.43
N PRO A 7 -20.59 -3.30 -5.47
CA PRO A 7 -20.35 -4.44 -6.33
C PRO A 7 -18.96 -4.27 -6.95
N LEU A 8 -18.08 -5.23 -6.69
CA LEU A 8 -16.85 -5.39 -7.42
C LEU A 8 -17.19 -5.32 -8.91
N ARG A 9 -16.69 -4.30 -9.60
CA ARG A 9 -16.94 -4.09 -11.02
C ARG A 9 -16.21 -5.06 -11.94
N CYS A 10 -15.59 -6.06 -11.37
CA CYS A 10 -15.28 -7.29 -12.06
C CYS A 10 -16.29 -8.30 -11.56
N GLY A 11 -17.39 -8.43 -12.27
CA GLY A 11 -18.46 -9.36 -11.95
C GLY A 11 -17.88 -10.76 -11.80
N GLY A 12 -17.98 -11.31 -10.61
CA GLY A 12 -17.49 -12.65 -10.29
C GLY A 12 -16.04 -12.70 -9.80
N PRO A 13 -15.65 -13.86 -9.26
CA PRO A 13 -14.27 -14.13 -8.85
C PRO A 13 -13.33 -13.92 -10.04
N LEU A 14 -12.08 -13.54 -9.79
CA LEU A 14 -11.01 -13.23 -10.75
C LEU A 14 -10.85 -14.20 -11.97
N ARG A 15 -11.85 -15.08 -12.19
CA ARG A 15 -11.89 -16.08 -13.27
C ARG A 15 -11.87 -15.48 -14.67
N ASP A 16 -12.41 -14.27 -14.86
CA ASP A 16 -12.61 -13.69 -16.20
C ASP A 16 -11.62 -12.58 -16.57
N ILE A 17 -10.54 -12.41 -15.81
CA ILE A 17 -9.56 -11.35 -16.06
C ILE A 17 -8.80 -11.55 -17.38
N SER A 18 -8.74 -12.75 -17.91
CA SER A 18 -8.01 -13.06 -19.16
C SER A 18 -8.64 -12.46 -20.43
N ASN A 19 -9.92 -12.06 -20.41
CA ASN A 19 -10.68 -11.65 -21.58
C ASN A 19 -11.19 -10.20 -21.56
N VAL A 20 -10.73 -9.34 -20.66
CA VAL A 20 -11.19 -7.95 -20.63
C VAL A 20 -10.45 -7.12 -21.67
N ALA A 21 -10.99 -7.09 -22.88
CA ALA A 21 -10.76 -6.00 -23.81
C ALA A 21 -11.36 -4.71 -23.22
N PRO A 22 -10.81 -3.51 -23.52
CA PRO A 22 -11.30 -2.26 -22.97
C PRO A 22 -12.68 -1.94 -23.53
N GLN A 23 -13.74 -2.32 -22.82
CA GLN A 23 -15.09 -1.85 -23.11
C GLN A 23 -15.40 -0.58 -22.31
N GLN A 24 -15.89 0.42 -23.03
CA GLN A 24 -16.40 1.67 -22.49
C GLN A 24 -17.47 1.40 -21.44
N VAL A 25 -17.28 1.94 -20.25
CA VAL A 25 -18.25 1.80 -19.16
C VAL A 25 -19.00 3.11 -19.01
N GLY A 26 -20.24 3.10 -19.48
CA GLY A 26 -21.22 4.17 -19.26
C GLY A 26 -21.73 4.20 -17.82
N GLY A 27 -22.01 5.43 -17.40
CA GLY A 27 -22.81 5.95 -16.32
C GLY A 27 -23.08 5.12 -15.05
N TYR A 28 -22.58 5.63 -13.91
CA TYR A 28 -22.95 5.17 -12.58
C TYR A 28 -23.92 6.12 -11.91
N VAL A 29 -24.98 5.54 -11.36
CA VAL A 29 -25.88 6.19 -10.41
C VAL A 29 -25.17 6.19 -9.05
N THR A 30 -24.85 7.37 -8.53
CA THR A 30 -24.38 7.57 -7.17
C THR A 30 -25.52 7.34 -6.21
N ALA A 31 -25.58 6.15 -5.60
CA ALA A 31 -26.45 5.93 -4.45
C ALA A 31 -25.85 6.62 -3.21
N ASP A 32 -26.70 7.35 -2.51
CA ASP A 32 -26.38 8.23 -1.39
C ASP A 32 -25.57 7.53 -0.27
N LEU A 33 -24.26 7.82 -0.20
CA LEU A 33 -23.36 7.46 0.91
C LEU A 33 -23.57 8.32 2.18
N LYS A 34 -24.61 9.17 2.21
CA LYS A 34 -24.89 10.05 3.37
C LYS A 34 -25.53 9.36 4.58
N ALA A 35 -25.96 8.11 4.49
CA ALA A 35 -26.68 7.43 5.56
C ALA A 35 -25.78 6.74 6.61
N PHE A 36 -24.47 6.69 6.47
CA PHE A 36 -23.57 6.01 7.41
C PHE A 36 -22.59 6.90 8.17
N ALA A 37 -22.79 8.20 8.16
CA ALA A 37 -22.11 9.13 9.07
C ALA A 37 -22.81 9.18 10.44
N THR A 38 -23.28 8.06 10.99
CA THR A 38 -23.59 7.98 12.41
C THR A 38 -22.28 7.73 13.15
N LYS A 39 -21.82 8.81 13.81
CA LYS A 39 -20.78 8.84 14.82
C LYS A 39 -20.78 7.52 15.61
N PRO A 40 -19.67 6.76 15.68
CA PRO A 40 -19.60 5.66 16.63
C PRO A 40 -19.91 6.21 18.03
N PRO A 41 -20.59 5.46 18.89
CA PRO A 41 -20.84 5.92 20.25
C PRO A 41 -19.50 6.23 20.90
N ALA A 42 -19.36 7.43 21.45
CA ALA A 42 -18.21 7.88 22.20
C ALA A 42 -18.12 7.07 23.49
N LEU A 43 -17.49 5.89 23.43
CA LEU A 43 -17.24 5.03 24.58
C LEU A 43 -15.94 5.36 25.31
N PHE A 44 -15.13 6.25 24.75
CA PHE A 44 -14.00 6.86 25.46
C PHE A 44 -14.01 8.35 25.12
N GLY A 45 -14.33 9.17 26.12
CA GLY A 45 -14.01 10.60 26.09
C GLY A 45 -12.50 10.77 25.85
N PRO A 46 -12.06 11.96 25.38
CA PRO A 46 -10.64 12.23 25.25
C PRO A 46 -10.01 12.03 26.64
N SER A 47 -9.24 10.95 26.78
CA SER A 47 -8.35 10.80 27.92
C SER A 47 -7.42 11.99 27.83
N ALA A 48 -7.51 12.89 28.80
CA ALA A 48 -6.61 14.01 28.94
C ALA A 48 -5.22 13.44 29.29
N VAL A 49 -4.49 12.96 28.29
CA VAL A 49 -3.07 12.65 28.43
C VAL A 49 -2.39 14.01 28.54
N SER A 50 -1.77 14.24 29.68
CA SER A 50 -1.08 15.49 29.96
C SER A 50 -0.01 15.76 28.89
N PRO A 51 0.09 16.98 28.31
CA PRO A 51 1.06 17.28 27.25
C PRO A 51 2.52 16.97 27.63
N CYS A 52 2.86 16.98 28.91
CA CYS A 52 4.16 16.58 29.43
C CYS A 52 4.53 15.11 29.16
N LYS A 53 3.58 14.17 29.29
CA LYS A 53 3.86 12.76 29.09
C LYS A 53 4.06 12.37 27.62
N GLU A 54 3.42 13.09 26.71
CA GLU A 54 3.62 12.87 25.26
C GLU A 54 5.00 13.38 24.82
N ALA A 55 5.50 14.48 25.39
CA ALA A 55 6.82 15.02 25.09
C ALA A 55 7.94 14.09 25.63
N GLU A 56 7.81 13.62 26.87
CA GLU A 56 8.77 12.68 27.46
C GLU A 56 8.82 11.35 26.67
N ASN A 57 7.68 10.79 26.29
CA ASN A 57 7.62 9.57 25.47
C ASN A 57 8.19 9.76 24.06
N ALA A 58 8.12 10.97 23.50
CA ALA A 58 8.68 11.28 22.18
C ALA A 58 10.21 11.43 22.22
N GLU A 59 10.77 11.99 23.32
CA GLU A 59 12.20 12.09 23.52
C GLU A 59 12.83 10.71 23.80
N ASP A 60 12.22 9.89 24.65
CA ASP A 60 12.64 8.52 24.89
C ASP A 60 12.62 7.67 23.62
N ALA A 61 11.60 7.84 22.76
CA ALA A 61 11.53 7.13 21.49
C ALA A 61 12.60 7.59 20.49
N ALA A 62 13.03 8.86 20.54
CA ALA A 62 14.02 9.40 19.61
C ALA A 62 15.40 8.74 19.76
N GLU A 63 15.76 8.30 20.98
CA GLU A 63 17.02 7.61 21.25
C GLU A 63 17.13 6.27 20.49
N TYR A 64 16.00 5.57 20.29
CA TYR A 64 15.98 4.26 19.62
C TYR A 64 15.88 4.34 18.10
N VAL A 65 15.59 5.52 17.52
CA VAL A 65 15.40 5.69 16.07
C VAL A 65 16.60 5.21 15.24
N PRO A 66 17.87 5.53 15.60
CA PRO A 66 19.04 5.05 14.84
C PRO A 66 19.16 3.52 14.82
N ASP A 67 18.91 2.87 15.97
CA ASP A 67 18.98 1.41 16.09
C ASP A 67 17.84 0.75 15.30
N MET A 68 16.62 1.29 15.39
CA MET A 68 15.47 0.82 14.60
C MET A 68 15.76 0.94 13.10
N LEU A 69 16.30 2.08 12.64
CA LEU A 69 16.65 2.28 11.24
C LEU A 69 17.75 1.33 10.80
N SER A 70 18.78 1.13 11.61
CA SER A 70 19.85 0.17 11.34
C SER A 70 19.29 -1.25 11.19
N GLN A 71 18.35 -1.63 12.06
CA GLN A 71 17.67 -2.92 11.99
C GLN A 71 16.84 -3.06 10.70
N LEU A 72 16.10 -2.02 10.30
CA LEU A 72 15.35 -2.02 9.05
C LEU A 72 16.27 -2.27 7.84
N PHE A 73 17.39 -1.53 7.74
CA PHE A 73 18.39 -1.73 6.68
C PHE A 73 19.03 -3.13 6.69
N SER A 74 19.27 -3.69 7.88
CA SER A 74 19.87 -5.02 8.00
C SER A 74 18.94 -6.14 7.52
N LYS A 75 17.62 -5.90 7.59
CA LYS A 75 16.58 -6.89 7.36
C LYS A 75 15.85 -6.72 6.01
N GLU A 76 15.93 -5.57 5.36
CA GLU A 76 15.13 -5.31 4.16
C GLU A 76 15.35 -6.34 3.05
N LEU A 77 16.59 -6.76 2.81
CA LEU A 77 16.91 -7.75 1.76
C LEU A 77 16.37 -9.16 2.09
N GLU A 78 16.31 -9.52 3.37
CA GLU A 78 15.83 -10.83 3.82
C GLU A 78 14.33 -11.00 3.52
N TYR A 79 13.57 -9.92 3.62
CA TYR A 79 12.12 -9.91 3.46
C TYR A 79 11.64 -9.44 2.09
N MET A 80 12.53 -9.28 1.12
CA MET A 80 12.15 -9.04 -0.28
C MET A 80 11.56 -10.30 -0.90
N ALA A 81 10.52 -10.11 -1.71
CA ALA A 81 10.04 -11.15 -2.60
C ALA A 81 11.05 -11.39 -3.74
N ARG A 82 11.03 -12.57 -4.34
CA ARG A 82 11.85 -12.83 -5.52
C ARG A 82 11.31 -12.03 -6.71
N PRO A 83 12.08 -11.15 -7.36
CA PRO A 83 11.56 -10.30 -8.43
C PRO A 83 10.94 -11.09 -9.60
N GLU A 84 11.50 -12.28 -9.88
CA GLU A 84 11.09 -13.13 -11.02
C GLU A 84 10.02 -14.16 -10.63
N TYR A 85 9.40 -14.11 -9.44
CA TYR A 85 8.48 -15.18 -9.01
C TYR A 85 7.29 -15.38 -9.96
N MET A 86 6.89 -14.35 -10.71
CA MET A 86 5.82 -14.49 -11.72
C MET A 86 6.15 -15.48 -12.81
N THR A 87 7.41 -15.73 -13.11
CA THR A 87 7.83 -16.73 -14.11
C THR A 87 7.59 -18.17 -13.63
N THR A 88 7.47 -18.36 -12.32
CA THR A 88 7.21 -19.67 -11.70
C THR A 88 5.72 -19.92 -11.46
N GLN A 89 4.88 -18.92 -11.64
CA GLN A 89 3.42 -19.03 -11.52
C GLN A 89 2.82 -19.54 -12.83
N ILE A 90 2.04 -20.63 -12.76
CA ILE A 90 1.49 -21.30 -13.96
C ILE A 90 0.24 -20.56 -14.47
N GLU A 91 -0.64 -20.15 -13.55
CA GLU A 91 -1.94 -19.55 -13.89
C GLU A 91 -1.99 -18.03 -13.68
N LEU A 92 -0.96 -17.44 -13.10
CA LEU A 92 -0.92 -16.01 -12.75
C LEU A 92 0.04 -15.25 -13.65
N ASN A 93 -0.27 -13.96 -13.82
CA ASN A 93 0.60 -13.00 -14.50
C ASN A 93 0.64 -11.67 -13.75
N ALA A 94 1.58 -10.80 -14.14
CA ALA A 94 1.78 -9.49 -13.52
C ALA A 94 0.52 -8.62 -13.53
N ARG A 95 -0.30 -8.69 -14.60
CA ARG A 95 -1.54 -7.93 -14.70
C ARG A 95 -2.58 -8.36 -13.66
N MET A 96 -2.73 -9.67 -13.43
CA MET A 96 -3.64 -10.20 -12.40
C MET A 96 -3.25 -9.71 -11.01
N ARG A 97 -1.92 -9.71 -10.72
CA ARG A 97 -1.40 -9.13 -9.47
C ARG A 97 -1.73 -7.65 -9.35
N SER A 98 -1.49 -6.86 -10.39
CA SER A 98 -1.76 -5.43 -10.36
C SER A 98 -3.25 -5.13 -10.13
N ILE A 99 -4.16 -5.91 -10.74
CA ILE A 99 -5.61 -5.80 -10.52
C ILE A 99 -5.98 -6.15 -9.08
N LEU A 100 -5.39 -7.21 -8.52
CA LEU A 100 -5.58 -7.57 -7.12
C LEU A 100 -5.16 -6.42 -6.19
N ILE A 101 -3.99 -5.83 -6.42
CA ILE A 101 -3.48 -4.75 -5.58
C ILE A 101 -4.34 -3.50 -5.72
N ASP A 102 -4.77 -3.12 -6.92
CA ASP A 102 -5.69 -1.99 -7.13
C ASP A 102 -6.99 -2.17 -6.33
N TRP A 103 -7.56 -3.39 -6.33
CA TRP A 103 -8.71 -3.72 -5.51
C TRP A 103 -8.42 -3.64 -4.00
N LEU A 104 -7.25 -4.10 -3.56
CA LEU A 104 -6.85 -3.98 -2.14
C LEU A 104 -6.67 -2.51 -1.71
N VAL A 105 -6.22 -1.63 -2.61
CA VAL A 105 -6.15 -0.19 -2.35
C VAL A 105 -7.55 0.39 -2.11
N GLU A 106 -8.59 -0.04 -2.86
CA GLU A 106 -9.97 0.38 -2.62
C GLU A 106 -10.45 -0.06 -1.23
N ILE A 107 -10.27 -1.34 -0.87
CA ILE A 107 -10.65 -1.85 0.45
C ILE A 107 -9.91 -1.12 1.57
N HIS A 108 -8.60 -0.97 1.42
CA HIS A 108 -7.76 -0.26 2.38
C HIS A 108 -8.26 1.17 2.63
N ALA A 109 -8.63 1.89 1.57
CA ALA A 109 -9.17 3.24 1.67
C ALA A 109 -10.54 3.28 2.35
N ASP A 110 -11.43 2.34 2.02
CA ASP A 110 -12.79 2.25 2.58
C ASP A 110 -12.76 1.94 4.09
N TYR A 111 -11.81 1.11 4.53
CA TYR A 111 -11.60 0.81 5.94
C TYR A 111 -10.72 1.84 6.67
N ARG A 112 -10.18 2.84 5.96
CA ARG A 112 -9.29 3.86 6.51
C ARG A 112 -8.10 3.27 7.27
N MET A 113 -7.51 2.23 6.72
CA MET A 113 -6.35 1.56 7.31
C MET A 113 -5.09 2.43 7.16
N LYS A 114 -4.09 2.17 8.00
CA LYS A 114 -2.78 2.83 7.91
C LYS A 114 -2.08 2.45 6.60
N PRO A 115 -1.25 3.33 6.03
CA PRO A 115 -0.42 2.98 4.87
C PRO A 115 0.40 1.72 5.10
N ASP A 116 0.96 1.54 6.31
CA ASP A 116 1.75 0.39 6.72
C ASP A 116 1.03 -0.94 6.45
N THR A 117 -0.27 -0.99 6.73
CA THR A 117 -1.12 -2.18 6.49
C THR A 117 -1.15 -2.58 5.02
N LEU A 118 -1.29 -1.61 4.10
CA LEU A 118 -1.32 -1.90 2.67
C LEU A 118 0.03 -2.42 2.16
N PHE A 119 1.12 -1.74 2.52
CA PHE A 119 2.46 -2.11 2.08
C PHE A 119 2.88 -3.46 2.65
N LEU A 120 2.54 -3.74 3.90
CA LEU A 120 2.77 -5.03 4.52
C LEU A 120 1.95 -6.12 3.82
N ALA A 121 0.66 -5.89 3.56
CA ALA A 121 -0.18 -6.86 2.86
C ALA A 121 0.39 -7.24 1.48
N VAL A 122 0.83 -6.25 0.70
CA VAL A 122 1.44 -6.50 -0.63
C VAL A 122 2.76 -7.25 -0.50
N ASN A 123 3.62 -6.90 0.46
CA ASN A 123 4.85 -7.66 0.71
C ASN A 123 4.55 -9.13 1.07
N LEU A 124 3.58 -9.38 1.94
CA LEU A 124 3.17 -10.73 2.32
C LEU A 124 2.63 -11.53 1.12
N ILE A 125 1.84 -10.90 0.22
CA ILE A 125 1.37 -11.52 -1.02
C ILE A 125 2.55 -11.94 -1.89
N ASP A 126 3.48 -11.03 -2.16
CA ASP A 126 4.61 -11.26 -3.05
C ASP A 126 5.56 -12.35 -2.50
N ARG A 127 5.80 -12.34 -1.18
CA ARG A 127 6.58 -13.38 -0.50
C ARG A 127 5.89 -14.74 -0.55
N TYR A 128 4.58 -14.77 -0.38
CA TYR A 128 3.79 -16.01 -0.48
C TYR A 128 3.84 -16.58 -1.90
N LEU A 129 3.58 -15.73 -2.90
CA LEU A 129 3.64 -16.13 -4.32
C LEU A 129 5.05 -16.52 -4.78
N SER A 130 6.09 -16.01 -4.11
CA SER A 130 7.49 -16.45 -4.32
C SER A 130 7.76 -17.87 -3.82
N ARG A 131 6.92 -18.41 -2.94
CA ARG A 131 7.09 -19.74 -2.30
C ARG A 131 6.08 -20.77 -2.76
N LYS A 132 4.88 -20.33 -3.20
CA LYS A 132 3.75 -21.19 -3.54
C LYS A 132 3.16 -20.81 -4.90
N SER A 133 2.91 -21.80 -5.74
CA SER A 133 2.07 -21.62 -6.93
C SER A 133 0.60 -21.53 -6.51
N VAL A 134 -0.14 -20.59 -7.08
CA VAL A 134 -1.51 -20.27 -6.72
C VAL A 134 -2.39 -20.33 -7.98
N GLN A 135 -3.53 -20.98 -7.87
CA GLN A 135 -4.55 -20.95 -8.93
C GLN A 135 -5.17 -19.57 -9.03
N GLN A 136 -5.50 -19.15 -10.25
CA GLN A 136 -6.16 -17.86 -10.52
C GLN A 136 -7.41 -17.65 -9.66
N SER A 137 -8.24 -18.68 -9.48
CA SER A 137 -9.46 -18.64 -8.67
C SER A 137 -9.24 -18.41 -7.17
N ARG A 138 -8.00 -18.59 -6.68
CA ARG A 138 -7.62 -18.39 -5.28
C ARG A 138 -6.88 -17.07 -5.03
N LEU A 139 -6.48 -16.37 -6.08
CA LEU A 139 -5.65 -15.17 -5.95
C LEU A 139 -6.33 -14.08 -5.10
N GLN A 140 -7.64 -13.87 -5.29
CA GLN A 140 -8.41 -12.90 -4.51
C GLN A 140 -8.45 -13.27 -3.02
N LEU A 141 -8.64 -14.57 -2.71
CA LEU A 141 -8.63 -15.05 -1.33
C LEU A 141 -7.27 -14.85 -0.66
N ILE A 142 -6.17 -15.12 -1.38
CA ILE A 142 -4.82 -14.85 -0.87
C ILE A 142 -4.63 -13.36 -0.58
N GLY A 143 -5.07 -12.47 -1.49
CA GLY A 143 -4.96 -11.03 -1.29
C GLY A 143 -5.69 -10.53 -0.04
N ILE A 144 -6.95 -10.94 0.14
CA ILE A 144 -7.75 -10.47 1.28
C ILE A 144 -7.29 -11.10 2.60
N VAL A 145 -6.77 -12.33 2.57
CA VAL A 145 -6.15 -12.97 3.74
C VAL A 145 -4.85 -12.26 4.13
N ALA A 146 -4.05 -11.85 3.16
CA ALA A 146 -2.84 -11.07 3.43
C ALA A 146 -3.18 -9.71 4.04
N LEU A 147 -4.22 -9.02 3.54
CA LEU A 147 -4.71 -7.77 4.12
C LEU A 147 -5.21 -7.97 5.56
N LEU A 148 -5.92 -9.07 5.84
CA LEU A 148 -6.34 -9.41 7.20
C LEU A 148 -5.13 -9.65 8.12
N ALA A 149 -4.13 -10.42 7.67
CA ALA A 149 -2.94 -10.70 8.46
C ALA A 149 -2.15 -9.41 8.75
N ALA A 150 -1.97 -8.55 7.73
CA ALA A 150 -1.33 -7.25 7.88
C ALA A 150 -2.13 -6.33 8.84
N SER A 151 -3.46 -6.28 8.71
CA SER A 151 -4.29 -5.47 9.58
C SER A 151 -4.28 -5.93 11.04
N LYS A 152 -4.20 -7.23 11.31
CA LYS A 152 -4.02 -7.75 12.67
C LYS A 152 -2.68 -7.33 13.29
N PHE A 153 -1.68 -7.06 12.47
CA PHE A 153 -0.35 -6.64 12.90
C PHE A 153 -0.26 -5.12 13.10
N GLU A 154 -0.84 -4.33 12.19
CA GLU A 154 -0.65 -2.88 12.12
C GLU A 154 -1.79 -2.06 12.75
N GLU A 155 -3.02 -2.62 12.77
CA GLU A 155 -4.20 -1.87 13.17
C GLU A 155 -4.61 -2.17 14.61
N LEU A 156 -5.06 -1.12 15.32
CA LEU A 156 -5.63 -1.28 16.65
C LEU A 156 -6.94 -2.09 16.61
N HIS A 157 -7.73 -1.91 15.54
CA HIS A 157 -9.03 -2.55 15.33
C HIS A 157 -9.08 -3.18 13.92
N PRO A 158 -8.54 -4.39 13.73
CA PRO A 158 -8.58 -5.05 12.43
C PRO A 158 -10.04 -5.38 12.01
N PRO A 159 -10.32 -5.47 10.69
CA PRO A 159 -11.63 -5.82 10.19
C PRO A 159 -12.05 -7.23 10.62
N LYS A 160 -13.35 -7.43 10.80
CA LYS A 160 -13.89 -8.76 11.10
C LYS A 160 -13.83 -9.64 9.85
N VAL A 161 -13.54 -10.93 10.03
CA VAL A 161 -13.54 -11.91 8.94
C VAL A 161 -14.89 -11.94 8.20
N SER A 162 -16.02 -11.81 8.91
CA SER A 162 -17.35 -11.74 8.28
C SER A 162 -17.48 -10.59 7.28
N SER A 163 -16.98 -9.39 7.65
CA SER A 163 -17.00 -8.23 6.74
C SER A 163 -16.13 -8.42 5.51
N LEU A 164 -14.99 -9.13 5.66
CA LEU A 164 -14.12 -9.45 4.53
C LEU A 164 -14.72 -10.53 3.60
N VAL A 165 -15.48 -11.47 4.14
CA VAL A 165 -16.28 -12.43 3.36
C VAL A 165 -17.32 -11.69 2.52
N ASP A 166 -18.05 -10.75 3.13
CA ASP A 166 -19.06 -9.93 2.43
C ASP A 166 -18.43 -9.13 1.27
N ILE A 167 -17.22 -8.56 1.44
CA ILE A 167 -16.48 -7.83 0.38
C ILE A 167 -16.15 -8.73 -0.81
N THR A 168 -15.93 -10.03 -0.59
CA THR A 168 -15.71 -10.98 -1.69
C THR A 168 -17.02 -11.46 -2.33
N ASP A 169 -18.15 -10.80 -2.05
CA ASP A 169 -19.49 -11.19 -2.50
C ASP A 169 -19.82 -12.65 -2.13
N ASN A 170 -19.37 -13.06 -0.95
CA ASN A 170 -19.51 -14.44 -0.44
C ASN A 170 -18.90 -15.51 -1.36
N ALA A 171 -17.93 -15.14 -2.21
CA ALA A 171 -17.22 -16.11 -3.06
C ALA A 171 -16.47 -17.17 -2.25
N TYR A 172 -16.18 -16.87 -0.98
CA TYR A 172 -15.49 -17.76 -0.05
C TYR A 172 -16.19 -17.81 1.29
N THR A 173 -16.21 -18.99 1.92
CA THR A 173 -16.78 -19.18 3.25
C THR A 173 -15.81 -18.70 4.35
N LYS A 174 -16.34 -18.34 5.51
CA LYS A 174 -15.53 -18.03 6.69
C LYS A 174 -14.54 -19.14 7.05
N ALA A 175 -14.95 -20.41 6.89
CA ALA A 175 -14.09 -21.55 7.16
C ALA A 175 -12.90 -21.62 6.18
N GLU A 176 -13.11 -21.32 4.91
CA GLU A 176 -12.04 -21.21 3.90
C GLU A 176 -11.08 -20.07 4.22
N PHE A 177 -11.60 -18.92 4.62
CA PHE A 177 -10.80 -17.80 5.07
C PHE A 177 -9.83 -18.19 6.18
N LEU A 178 -10.36 -18.73 7.28
CA LEU A 178 -9.55 -19.11 8.44
C LEU A 178 -8.55 -20.22 8.12
N ARG A 179 -8.94 -21.21 7.31
CA ARG A 179 -8.03 -22.26 6.86
C ARG A 179 -6.91 -21.71 5.98
N THR A 180 -7.25 -20.79 5.08
CA THR A 180 -6.29 -20.16 4.20
C THR A 180 -5.33 -19.25 4.99
N GLU A 181 -5.81 -18.54 6.01
CA GLU A 181 -4.95 -17.76 6.89
C GLU A 181 -3.89 -18.62 7.58
N CYS A 182 -4.30 -19.76 8.15
CA CYS A 182 -3.35 -20.69 8.78
C CYS A 182 -2.28 -21.19 7.79
N THR A 183 -2.69 -21.61 6.58
CA THR A 183 -1.75 -22.10 5.57
C THR A 183 -0.88 -20.99 4.99
N PHE A 184 -1.40 -19.78 4.88
CA PHE A 184 -0.69 -18.59 4.44
C PHE A 184 0.42 -18.22 5.42
N LEU A 185 0.10 -18.09 6.70
CA LEU A 185 1.07 -17.78 7.75
C LEU A 185 2.11 -18.90 7.90
N ALA A 186 1.71 -20.17 7.84
CA ALA A 186 2.64 -21.28 7.88
C ALA A 186 3.63 -21.27 6.70
N ALA A 187 3.17 -20.94 5.49
CA ALA A 187 4.04 -20.82 4.31
C ALA A 187 5.05 -19.67 4.43
N LEU A 188 4.70 -18.62 5.19
CA LEU A 188 5.58 -17.50 5.50
C LEU A 188 6.45 -17.72 6.74
N GLY A 189 6.30 -18.88 7.42
CA GLY A 189 7.02 -19.17 8.67
C GLY A 189 6.56 -18.29 9.85
N PHE A 190 5.34 -17.71 9.78
CA PHE A 190 4.81 -16.73 10.73
C PHE A 190 5.62 -15.42 10.82
N GLU A 191 6.52 -15.20 9.88
CA GLU A 191 7.30 -13.97 9.77
C GLU A 191 6.47 -12.88 9.08
N VAL A 192 5.62 -12.21 9.84
CA VAL A 192 4.73 -11.14 9.34
C VAL A 192 5.48 -9.83 9.24
N MET A 193 6.23 -9.45 10.29
CA MET A 193 6.99 -8.20 10.29
C MET A 193 8.00 -8.19 9.16
N SER A 194 7.95 -7.14 8.31
CA SER A 194 8.95 -6.94 7.26
C SER A 194 9.18 -5.46 7.00
N PRO A 195 10.43 -5.03 6.76
CA PRO A 195 10.72 -3.69 6.33
C PRO A 195 10.06 -3.41 4.97
N THR A 196 9.19 -2.40 4.92
CA THR A 196 8.57 -1.93 3.69
C THR A 196 9.04 -0.50 3.37
N CYS A 197 8.84 -0.02 2.16
CA CYS A 197 9.26 1.34 1.81
C CYS A 197 8.55 2.42 2.64
N VAL A 198 7.37 2.15 3.20
CA VAL A 198 6.68 3.12 4.07
C VAL A 198 7.39 3.32 5.41
N HIS A 199 8.01 2.27 5.98
CA HIS A 199 8.82 2.40 7.20
C HIS A 199 10.00 3.35 6.98
N PHE A 200 10.74 3.20 5.88
CA PHE A 200 11.83 4.11 5.51
C PHE A 200 11.31 5.52 5.21
N PHE A 201 10.17 5.62 4.54
CA PHE A 201 9.55 6.92 4.25
C PHE A 201 9.17 7.66 5.53
N HIS A 202 8.64 7.01 6.55
CA HIS A 202 8.33 7.64 7.84
C HIS A 202 9.55 8.29 8.52
N TYR A 203 10.74 7.72 8.31
CA TYR A 203 11.98 8.31 8.78
C TYR A 203 12.46 9.44 7.84
N PHE A 204 12.56 9.17 6.55
CA PHE A 204 13.11 10.12 5.59
C PHE A 204 12.28 11.40 5.45
N GLN A 205 10.96 11.34 5.57
CA GLN A 205 10.09 12.52 5.51
C GLN A 205 10.42 13.56 6.60
N ARG A 206 10.80 13.10 7.79
CA ARG A 206 11.16 13.98 8.91
C ARG A 206 12.47 14.70 8.61
N LEU A 207 13.48 13.98 8.16
CA LEU A 207 14.77 14.54 7.76
C LEU A 207 14.63 15.53 6.60
N ASN A 208 13.79 15.19 5.63
CA ASN A 208 13.56 16.04 4.46
C ASN A 208 12.72 17.28 4.79
N GLY A 209 12.08 17.36 5.95
CA GLY A 209 11.19 18.45 6.31
C GLY A 209 10.04 18.59 5.28
N CYS A 210 9.31 17.50 5.03
CA CYS A 210 8.20 17.48 4.10
C CYS A 210 7.02 18.28 4.63
N ASP A 211 6.40 19.10 3.77
CA ASP A 211 5.09 19.65 4.03
C ASP A 211 3.97 18.62 3.74
N ALA A 212 2.73 18.94 4.08
CA ALA A 212 1.60 18.04 3.90
C ALA A 212 1.36 17.63 2.44
N PHE A 213 1.63 18.53 1.48
CA PHE A 213 1.49 18.25 0.06
C PHE A 213 2.55 17.26 -0.42
N GLN A 214 3.80 17.47 -0.02
CA GLN A 214 4.90 16.54 -0.34
C GLN A 214 4.68 15.16 0.29
N LEU A 215 4.16 15.11 1.52
CA LEU A 215 3.80 13.85 2.17
C LEU A 215 2.78 13.07 1.34
N ALA A 216 1.67 13.72 0.98
CA ALA A 216 0.62 13.10 0.18
C ALA A 216 1.12 12.69 -1.22
N LEU A 217 1.94 13.54 -1.88
CA LEU A 217 2.52 13.23 -3.19
C LEU A 217 3.46 12.03 -3.12
N THR A 218 4.35 11.97 -2.13
CA THR A 218 5.28 10.86 -1.99
C THR A 218 4.54 9.56 -1.70
N GLN A 219 3.53 9.59 -0.82
CA GLN A 219 2.68 8.42 -0.55
C GLN A 219 1.94 7.95 -1.81
N TYR A 220 1.44 8.88 -2.63
CA TYR A 220 0.80 8.54 -3.91
C TYR A 220 1.78 7.82 -4.85
N ILE A 221 2.99 8.35 -5.00
CA ILE A 221 4.05 7.72 -5.82
C ILE A 221 4.40 6.33 -5.30
N LEU A 222 4.51 6.16 -3.98
CA LEU A 222 4.78 4.87 -3.35
C LEU A 222 3.63 3.88 -3.58
N GLU A 223 2.37 4.29 -3.46
CA GLU A 223 1.24 3.39 -3.75
C GLU A 223 1.15 3.00 -5.22
N LEU A 224 1.48 3.89 -6.16
CA LEU A 224 1.60 3.53 -7.58
C LEU A 224 2.69 2.49 -7.82
N SER A 225 3.79 2.54 -7.08
CA SER A 225 4.88 1.57 -7.20
C SER A 225 4.46 0.14 -6.86
N LEU A 226 3.47 -0.04 -5.98
CA LEU A 226 2.94 -1.35 -5.60
C LEU A 226 2.31 -2.11 -6.78
N LEU A 227 1.79 -1.38 -7.77
CA LEU A 227 1.12 -1.97 -8.93
C LEU A 227 2.09 -2.62 -9.93
N ASP A 228 3.37 -2.25 -9.91
CA ASP A 228 4.36 -2.70 -10.88
C ASP A 228 5.32 -3.74 -10.29
N THR A 229 5.30 -4.95 -10.83
CA THR A 229 6.21 -6.03 -10.42
C THR A 229 7.69 -5.71 -10.65
N ARG A 230 8.02 -4.78 -11.56
CA ARG A 230 9.41 -4.36 -11.80
C ARG A 230 10.01 -3.67 -10.58
N MET A 231 9.18 -3.05 -9.74
CA MET A 231 9.63 -2.39 -8.52
C MET A 231 10.14 -3.38 -7.45
N LEU A 232 9.77 -4.66 -7.54
CA LEU A 232 10.22 -5.71 -6.61
C LEU A 232 11.75 -5.98 -6.62
N ARG A 233 12.45 -5.53 -7.66
CA ARG A 233 13.91 -5.67 -7.75
C ARG A 233 14.67 -4.64 -6.93
N HIS A 234 14.00 -3.58 -6.49
CA HIS A 234 14.60 -2.48 -5.74
C HIS A 234 14.38 -2.67 -4.23
N GLU A 235 15.41 -2.33 -3.49
CA GLU A 235 15.35 -2.31 -2.02
C GLU A 235 14.26 -1.35 -1.53
N PRO A 236 13.49 -1.70 -0.51
CA PRO A 236 12.46 -0.82 0.06
C PRO A 236 12.97 0.58 0.42
N SER A 237 14.17 0.67 1.00
CA SER A 237 14.83 1.93 1.32
C SER A 237 15.10 2.78 0.08
N ARG A 238 15.53 2.14 -1.02
CA ARG A 238 15.81 2.80 -2.30
C ARG A 238 14.55 3.33 -2.96
N VAL A 239 13.44 2.56 -2.93
CA VAL A 239 12.15 3.01 -3.45
C VAL A 239 11.63 4.21 -2.66
N ALA A 240 11.71 4.17 -1.32
CA ALA A 240 11.31 5.29 -0.46
C ALA A 240 12.13 6.56 -0.74
N ALA A 241 13.45 6.43 -0.83
CA ALA A 241 14.36 7.53 -1.14
C ALA A 241 14.10 8.12 -2.54
N ALA A 242 13.90 7.26 -3.55
CA ALA A 242 13.61 7.69 -4.91
C ALA A 242 12.25 8.40 -5.05
N ALA A 243 11.21 7.92 -4.35
CA ALA A 243 9.90 8.56 -4.33
C ALA A 243 9.98 9.96 -3.70
N LEU A 244 10.76 10.10 -2.63
CA LEU A 244 10.97 11.38 -1.97
C LEU A 244 11.78 12.34 -2.84
N LEU A 245 12.86 11.87 -3.49
CA LEU A 245 13.64 12.66 -4.44
C LEU A 245 12.75 13.14 -5.60
N LEU A 246 11.93 12.26 -6.17
CA LEU A 246 10.98 12.63 -7.22
C LEU A 246 9.99 13.70 -6.74
N SER A 247 9.45 13.55 -5.52
CA SER A 247 8.56 14.55 -4.92
C SER A 247 9.25 15.92 -4.76
N ASN A 248 10.53 15.94 -4.32
CA ASN A 248 11.32 17.16 -4.21
C ASN A 248 11.53 17.84 -5.58
N GLU A 249 11.81 17.07 -6.63
CA GLU A 249 11.93 17.58 -7.99
C GLU A 249 10.61 18.18 -8.50
N LEU A 250 9.51 17.47 -8.31
CA LEU A 250 8.19 17.89 -8.78
C LEU A 250 7.66 19.13 -8.05
N THR A 251 8.01 19.30 -6.78
CA THR A 251 7.65 20.49 -5.98
C THR A 251 8.62 21.65 -6.13
N GLY A 252 9.70 21.48 -6.92
CA GLY A 252 10.64 22.55 -7.25
C GLY A 252 11.57 22.95 -6.11
N ARG A 253 11.94 22.00 -5.22
CA ARG A 253 12.92 22.28 -4.16
C ARG A 253 14.29 22.61 -4.76
N THR A 254 14.94 23.66 -4.23
CA THR A 254 16.27 24.12 -4.67
C THR A 254 17.34 23.03 -4.49
N HIS A 255 17.29 22.33 -3.36
CA HIS A 255 18.18 21.20 -3.07
C HIS A 255 17.34 19.93 -3.03
N THR A 256 17.24 19.26 -4.18
CA THR A 256 16.38 18.08 -4.35
C THR A 256 16.85 16.88 -3.54
N TRP A 257 18.18 16.74 -3.32
CA TRP A 257 18.77 15.66 -2.52
C TRP A 257 19.95 16.15 -1.69
N PRO A 258 19.71 16.71 -0.49
CA PRO A 258 20.77 17.18 0.41
C PRO A 258 21.73 16.06 0.82
N ARG A 259 22.97 16.45 1.19
CA ARG A 259 24.00 15.49 1.61
C ARG A 259 23.55 14.65 2.81
N GLU A 260 22.81 15.23 3.73
CA GLU A 260 22.24 14.55 4.91
C GLU A 260 21.29 13.42 4.47
N MET A 261 20.42 13.69 3.49
CA MET A 261 19.54 12.67 2.92
C MET A 261 20.33 11.53 2.28
N ALA A 262 21.42 11.84 1.57
CA ALA A 262 22.27 10.82 0.96
C ALA A 262 22.98 9.93 1.98
N VAL A 263 23.37 10.49 3.10
CA VAL A 263 24.03 9.75 4.21
C VAL A 263 23.01 8.86 4.93
N GLU A 264 21.93 9.45 5.38
CA GLU A 264 20.92 8.76 6.20
C GLU A 264 20.15 7.68 5.42
N SER A 265 19.83 7.96 4.15
CA SER A 265 19.19 6.96 3.29
C SER A 265 20.14 5.89 2.76
N ARG A 266 21.46 6.10 2.87
CA ARG A 266 22.53 5.29 2.26
C ARG A 266 22.49 5.29 0.71
N HIS A 267 21.77 6.22 0.11
CA HIS A 267 21.61 6.33 -1.35
C HIS A 267 21.99 7.72 -1.84
N SER A 268 22.95 7.79 -2.77
CA SER A 268 23.29 9.05 -3.44
C SER A 268 22.25 9.40 -4.51
N GLY A 269 22.04 10.70 -4.78
CA GLY A 269 21.10 11.15 -5.81
C GLY A 269 21.32 10.49 -7.18
N PRO A 270 22.56 10.42 -7.71
CA PRO A 270 22.82 9.72 -8.97
C PRO A 270 22.44 8.23 -8.94
N ALA A 271 22.63 7.53 -7.81
CA ALA A 271 22.25 6.12 -7.67
C ALA A 271 20.74 5.89 -7.68
N LEU A 272 19.96 6.91 -7.33
CA LEU A 272 18.49 6.87 -7.35
C LEU A 272 17.90 7.15 -8.73
N GLY A 273 18.66 7.74 -9.66
CA GLY A 273 18.16 8.26 -10.94
C GLY A 273 17.36 7.23 -11.76
N GLY A 274 17.81 5.97 -11.79
CA GLY A 274 17.09 4.90 -12.49
C GLY A 274 15.69 4.63 -11.89
N VAL A 275 15.61 4.51 -10.56
CA VAL A 275 14.34 4.27 -9.86
C VAL A 275 13.43 5.49 -9.96
N VAL A 276 13.97 6.69 -9.85
CA VAL A 276 13.23 7.96 -10.06
C VAL A 276 12.58 7.99 -11.44
N GLY A 277 13.33 7.59 -12.48
CA GLY A 277 12.80 7.50 -13.85
C GLY A 277 11.64 6.51 -13.97
N GLU A 278 11.73 5.35 -13.32
CA GLU A 278 10.66 4.36 -13.30
C GLU A 278 9.41 4.87 -12.56
N LEU A 279 9.59 5.47 -11.38
CA LEU A 279 8.48 6.05 -10.61
C LEU A 279 7.80 7.20 -11.35
N ARG A 280 8.59 8.04 -12.04
CA ARG A 280 8.07 9.11 -12.90
C ARG A 280 7.21 8.56 -14.03
N ALA A 281 7.66 7.50 -14.70
CA ALA A 281 6.90 6.85 -15.76
C ALA A 281 5.57 6.27 -15.23
N LEU A 282 5.55 5.69 -14.03
CA LEU A 282 4.32 5.22 -13.39
C LEU A 282 3.35 6.38 -13.10
N LEU A 283 3.86 7.49 -12.57
CA LEU A 283 3.07 8.68 -12.29
C LEU A 283 2.46 9.28 -13.58
N GLU A 284 3.24 9.37 -14.65
CA GLU A 284 2.80 9.87 -15.97
C GLU A 284 1.78 8.94 -16.64
N ALA A 285 1.90 7.63 -16.43
CA ALA A 285 0.96 6.64 -16.95
C ALA A 285 -0.37 6.57 -16.16
N ALA A 286 -0.37 6.97 -14.88
CA ALA A 286 -1.50 6.81 -13.97
C ALA A 286 -2.85 7.35 -14.50
N PRO A 287 -2.93 8.53 -15.18
CA PRO A 287 -4.21 9.02 -15.70
C PRO A 287 -4.84 8.13 -16.78
N ARG A 288 -4.02 7.40 -17.53
CA ARG A 288 -4.46 6.54 -18.65
C ARG A 288 -4.57 5.07 -18.27
N SER A 289 -4.12 4.72 -17.06
CA SER A 289 -4.20 3.35 -16.55
C SER A 289 -5.65 2.91 -16.36
N SER A 290 -5.93 1.63 -16.56
CA SER A 290 -7.20 1.02 -16.15
C SER A 290 -7.32 0.84 -14.64
N LEU A 291 -6.19 0.88 -13.92
CA LEU A 291 -6.09 0.75 -12.47
C LEU A 291 -6.14 2.15 -11.86
N GLN A 292 -7.21 2.48 -11.19
CA GLN A 292 -7.50 3.85 -10.78
C GLN A 292 -7.68 4.02 -9.27
N ALA A 293 -7.57 2.96 -8.46
CA ALA A 293 -7.86 3.03 -7.04
C ALA A 293 -6.97 4.04 -6.31
N ALA A 294 -5.63 3.94 -6.48
CA ALA A 294 -4.69 4.88 -5.90
C ALA A 294 -4.95 6.32 -6.40
N ARG A 295 -5.15 6.50 -7.72
CA ARG A 295 -5.42 7.82 -8.28
C ARG A 295 -6.71 8.43 -7.74
N LYS A 296 -7.79 7.66 -7.63
CA LYS A 296 -9.06 8.12 -7.04
C LYS A 296 -8.88 8.51 -5.57
N LYS A 297 -8.14 7.70 -4.78
CA LYS A 297 -7.82 7.98 -3.39
C LYS A 297 -7.13 9.33 -3.26
N TYR A 298 -6.02 9.54 -3.98
CA TYR A 298 -5.21 10.76 -3.92
C TYR A 298 -5.76 11.94 -4.74
N SER A 299 -6.91 11.79 -5.39
CA SER A 299 -7.67 12.88 -6.02
C SER A 299 -8.65 13.56 -5.07
N LYS A 300 -8.85 13.01 -3.85
CA LYS A 300 -9.73 13.57 -2.83
C LYS A 300 -9.04 14.69 -2.06
N ASP A 301 -9.83 15.61 -1.50
CA ASP A 301 -9.34 16.77 -0.74
C ASP A 301 -8.61 16.35 0.54
N GLU A 302 -8.98 15.22 1.16
CA GLU A 302 -8.28 14.65 2.31
C GLU A 302 -6.80 14.32 2.04
N HIS A 303 -6.43 14.12 0.78
CA HIS A 303 -5.06 13.93 0.29
C HIS A 303 -4.57 15.13 -0.54
N LEU A 304 -5.12 16.32 -0.30
CA LEU A 304 -4.75 17.56 -1.00
C LEU A 304 -4.86 17.46 -2.53
N ALA A 305 -5.66 16.52 -3.03
CA ALA A 305 -5.91 16.27 -4.44
C ALA A 305 -4.62 16.15 -5.30
N VAL A 306 -3.51 15.63 -4.73
CA VAL A 306 -2.19 15.59 -5.37
C VAL A 306 -2.19 14.84 -6.69
N ALA A 307 -3.07 13.83 -6.87
CA ALA A 307 -3.19 13.10 -8.12
C ALA A 307 -3.84 13.92 -9.26
N LYS A 308 -4.44 15.09 -8.97
CA LYS A 308 -4.92 16.05 -9.97
C LYS A 308 -3.82 17.04 -10.35
N ALA A 309 -2.89 17.32 -9.43
CA ALA A 309 -1.80 18.24 -9.66
C ALA A 309 -0.67 17.61 -10.51
N PHE A 310 -0.54 16.27 -10.49
CA PHE A 310 0.47 15.52 -11.23
C PHE A 310 -0.12 14.26 -11.88
N PRO A 311 0.35 13.91 -13.12
CA PRO A 311 1.26 14.70 -13.95
C PRO A 311 0.61 16.00 -14.40
N ARG A 312 1.42 17.07 -14.49
CA ARG A 312 0.96 18.31 -15.13
C ARG A 312 0.74 18.01 -16.62
N THR A 313 -0.49 18.12 -17.09
CA THR A 313 -0.79 18.09 -18.53
C THR A 313 -0.07 19.30 -19.17
N GLN A 314 0.92 19.02 -20.03
CA GLN A 314 1.51 20.04 -20.89
C GLN A 314 0.49 20.48 -21.92
#